data_5594311bb16339c0afdb16006336b1db
#
_entry.id   5594311bb16339c0afdb16006336b1db
#
_cell.length_a   1.000
_cell.length_b   1.000
_cell.length_c   1.000
_cell.angle_alpha   90.00
_cell.angle_beta   90.00
_cell.angle_gamma   90.00
#
_symmetry.space_group_name_H-M   'P 1'
#
loop_
_entity.id
_entity.type
_entity.pdbx_description
1 polymer ?
#
loop_
_entity_poly.entity_id
_entity_poly.type
_entity_poly.pdbx_seq_one_letter_code
_entity_poly.pdbx_strand_id
1 'polypeptide(L)'
;MILYHATTPKKAKLYRETGHIIAPVRGFTSLQAAMAWAMKVGRTVIYQFDADHPHKLPDHHNAYGEAWWNDGHVYNFKCVFSADSDA
;
A
#
# COMPACT_ATOMS: atom_id res chain seq x y z
N MET A 1 -8.98 -3.55 -9.27
CA MET A 1 -7.68 -4.25 -9.12
C MET A 1 -7.26 -4.19 -7.67
N ILE A 2 -6.98 -5.34 -7.09
CA ILE A 2 -6.53 -5.40 -5.69
C ILE A 2 -5.03 -5.10 -5.64
N LEU A 3 -4.66 -4.14 -4.79
CA LEU A 3 -3.27 -3.75 -4.56
C LEU A 3 -2.94 -3.77 -3.07
N TYR A 4 -1.66 -3.88 -2.75
CA TYR A 4 -1.14 -3.92 -1.39
C TYR A 4 -0.17 -2.76 -1.19
N HIS A 5 -0.50 -1.88 -0.25
CA HIS A 5 0.20 -0.62 0.01
C HIS A 5 0.95 -0.71 1.34
N ALA A 6 2.29 -0.62 1.28
CA ALA A 6 3.13 -0.63 2.47
C ALA A 6 3.29 0.78 3.03
N THR A 7 3.07 0.95 4.33
CA THR A 7 3.10 2.26 4.98
C THR A 7 3.71 2.18 6.38
N THR A 8 3.84 3.33 7.02
CA THR A 8 4.35 3.47 8.38
C THR A 8 3.21 3.52 9.38
N PRO A 9 3.45 3.22 10.68
CA PRO A 9 2.42 3.37 11.72
C PRO A 9 1.84 4.78 11.80
N LYS A 10 2.69 5.81 11.60
CA LYS A 10 2.25 7.21 11.61
C LYS A 10 1.25 7.48 10.50
N LYS A 11 1.55 7.04 9.27
CA LYS A 11 0.63 7.21 8.13
C LYS A 11 -0.61 6.36 8.29
N ALA A 12 -0.47 5.13 8.83
CA ALA A 12 -1.61 4.25 9.09
C ALA A 12 -2.61 4.92 10.04
N LYS A 13 -2.11 5.57 11.10
CA LYS A 13 -2.96 6.33 12.02
C LYS A 13 -3.69 7.44 11.29
N LEU A 14 -3.00 8.18 10.43
CA LEU A 14 -3.59 9.25 9.63
C LEU A 14 -4.71 8.72 8.73
N TYR A 15 -4.50 7.59 8.06
CA TYR A 15 -5.51 6.98 7.21
C TYR A 15 -6.76 6.60 7.99
N ARG A 16 -6.61 6.07 9.22
CA ARG A 16 -7.74 5.74 10.09
C ARG A 16 -8.50 6.99 10.53
N GLU A 17 -7.78 8.06 10.85
CA GLU A 17 -8.38 9.32 11.29
C GLU A 17 -9.11 10.05 10.17
N THR A 18 -8.54 10.05 8.97
CA THR A 18 -9.13 10.77 7.82
C THR A 18 -10.09 9.92 7.01
N GLY A 19 -10.00 8.59 7.13
CA GLY A 19 -10.85 7.66 6.36
C GLY A 19 -10.40 7.45 4.93
N HIS A 20 -9.22 7.93 4.55
CA HIS A 20 -8.72 7.74 3.18
C HIS A 20 -7.20 7.74 3.11
N ILE A 21 -6.68 7.16 2.01
CA ILE A 21 -5.27 7.23 1.63
C ILE A 21 -5.15 8.24 0.50
N ILE A 22 -4.27 9.22 0.68
CA ILE A 22 -4.12 10.34 -0.28
C ILE A 22 -3.45 9.86 -1.57
N ALA A 23 -4.05 10.22 -2.71
CA ALA A 23 -3.51 9.92 -4.04
C ALA A 23 -2.18 10.67 -4.29
N PRO A 24 -1.27 10.11 -5.10
CA PRO A 24 -1.33 8.79 -5.71
C PRO A 24 -1.02 7.68 -4.69
N VAL A 25 -1.73 6.57 -4.78
CA VAL A 25 -1.55 5.45 -3.85
C VAL A 25 -0.85 4.31 -4.57
N ARG A 26 0.39 4.05 -4.20
CA ARG A 26 1.18 2.97 -4.80
C ARG A 26 0.90 1.65 -4.12
N GLY A 27 0.99 0.56 -4.88
CA GLY A 27 0.82 -0.78 -4.32
C GLY A 27 1.34 -1.85 -5.26
N PHE A 28 1.45 -3.06 -4.71
CA PHE A 28 1.88 -4.24 -5.45
C PHE A 28 0.68 -5.16 -5.68
N THR A 29 0.74 -5.97 -6.72
CA THR A 29 -0.32 -6.93 -7.02
C THR A 29 -0.31 -8.14 -6.10
N SER A 30 0.77 -8.36 -5.34
CA SER A 30 0.84 -9.45 -4.37
C SER A 30 1.25 -8.97 -2.98
N LEU A 31 0.73 -9.65 -1.97
CA LEU A 31 1.09 -9.37 -0.58
C LEU A 31 2.57 -9.64 -0.34
N GLN A 32 3.12 -10.71 -0.93
CA GLN A 32 4.53 -11.06 -0.79
C GLN A 32 5.44 -9.95 -1.30
N ALA A 33 5.12 -9.36 -2.45
CA ALA A 33 5.89 -8.23 -2.99
C ALA A 33 5.84 -7.02 -2.07
N ALA A 34 4.67 -6.70 -1.54
CA ALA A 34 4.50 -5.60 -0.59
C ALA A 34 5.29 -5.84 0.69
N MET A 35 5.29 -7.08 1.20
CA MET A 35 6.05 -7.44 2.41
C MET A 35 7.55 -7.32 2.17
N ALA A 36 8.06 -7.81 1.04
CA ALA A 36 9.48 -7.71 0.70
C ALA A 36 9.93 -6.25 0.61
N TRP A 37 9.13 -5.42 -0.04
CA TRP A 37 9.37 -3.98 -0.12
C TRP A 37 9.34 -3.33 1.26
N ALA A 38 8.32 -3.65 2.06
CA ALA A 38 8.17 -3.11 3.41
C ALA A 38 9.39 -3.41 4.28
N MET A 39 9.88 -4.64 4.23
CA MET A 39 11.09 -5.03 4.96
C MET A 39 12.32 -4.25 4.50
N LYS A 40 12.44 -4.06 3.19
CA LYS A 40 13.59 -3.33 2.60
C LYS A 40 13.65 -1.89 3.07
N VAL A 41 12.50 -1.21 3.15
CA VAL A 41 12.43 0.23 3.47
C VAL A 41 12.02 0.50 4.92
N GLY A 42 11.83 -0.54 5.73
CA GLY A 42 11.50 -0.40 7.15
C GLY A 42 10.06 0.01 7.42
N ARG A 43 9.13 -0.38 6.56
CA ARG A 43 7.70 -0.16 6.78
C ARG A 43 7.07 -1.38 7.43
N THR A 44 6.10 -1.16 8.31
CA THR A 44 5.58 -2.22 9.18
C THR A 44 4.10 -2.48 9.03
N VAL A 45 3.40 -1.73 8.18
CA VAL A 45 1.96 -1.85 7.99
C VAL A 45 1.66 -2.00 6.51
N ILE A 46 0.76 -2.95 6.17
CA ILE A 46 0.32 -3.16 4.79
C ILE A 46 -1.20 -3.11 4.76
N TYR A 47 -1.73 -2.27 3.87
CA TYR A 47 -3.15 -2.18 3.56
C TYR A 47 -3.46 -2.80 2.22
N GLN A 48 -4.58 -3.52 2.17
CA GLN A 48 -5.16 -4.01 0.92
C GLN A 48 -6.25 -3.03 0.48
N PHE A 49 -6.27 -2.69 -0.79
CA PHE A 49 -7.32 -1.83 -1.33
C PHE A 49 -7.67 -2.22 -2.76
N ASP A 50 -8.86 -1.81 -3.21
CA ASP A 50 -9.30 -2.00 -4.59
C ASP A 50 -9.09 -0.69 -5.35
N ALA A 51 -8.11 -0.71 -6.28
CA ALA A 51 -7.79 0.46 -7.08
C ALA A 51 -8.82 0.61 -8.21
N ASP A 52 -9.47 1.77 -8.27
CA ASP A 52 -10.49 2.08 -9.28
C ASP A 52 -9.91 2.77 -10.53
N HIS A 53 -8.74 3.41 -10.39
CA HIS A 53 -8.03 4.06 -11.50
C HIS A 53 -6.55 3.66 -11.50
N PRO A 54 -6.25 2.35 -11.70
CA PRO A 54 -4.86 1.86 -11.60
C PRO A 54 -4.05 2.16 -12.85
N HIS A 55 -2.79 2.52 -12.63
CA HIS A 55 -1.79 2.73 -13.67
C HIS A 55 -0.55 1.93 -13.33
N LYS A 56 0.01 1.23 -14.31
CA LYS A 56 1.21 0.43 -14.08
C LYS A 56 2.43 1.32 -13.96
N LEU A 57 3.26 1.06 -12.94
CA LEU A 57 4.54 1.74 -12.79
C LEU A 57 5.56 1.18 -13.79
N PRO A 58 6.58 1.98 -14.21
CA PRO A 58 7.65 1.50 -15.07
C PRO A 58 8.35 0.27 -14.51
N ASP A 59 8.91 -0.57 -15.38
CA ASP A 59 9.50 -1.86 -15.01
C ASP A 59 10.58 -1.78 -13.94
N HIS A 60 11.34 -0.67 -13.87
CA HIS A 60 12.38 -0.51 -12.86
C HIS A 60 11.84 -0.39 -11.43
N HIS A 61 10.53 -0.20 -11.26
CA HIS A 61 9.88 -0.22 -9.96
C HIS A 61 9.40 -1.62 -9.56
N ASN A 62 9.59 -2.62 -10.41
CA ASN A 62 9.04 -3.96 -10.23
C ASN A 62 10.03 -4.96 -9.63
N ALA A 63 11.09 -4.50 -8.97
CA ALA A 63 12.14 -5.37 -8.41
C ALA A 63 11.60 -6.42 -7.42
N TYR A 64 10.52 -6.10 -6.69
CA TYR A 64 9.89 -6.99 -5.71
C TYR A 64 8.61 -7.64 -6.21
N GLY A 65 8.10 -7.17 -7.33
CA GLY A 65 6.87 -7.63 -7.94
C GLY A 65 6.23 -6.52 -8.74
N GLU A 66 5.14 -6.81 -9.41
CA GLU A 66 4.46 -5.85 -10.27
C GLU A 66 3.85 -4.72 -9.43
N ALA A 67 4.28 -3.49 -9.70
CA ALA A 67 3.87 -2.30 -8.97
C ALA A 67 2.95 -1.42 -9.81
N TRP A 68 1.91 -0.89 -9.17
CA TRP A 68 0.91 -0.02 -9.75
C TRP A 68 0.67 1.18 -8.84
N TRP A 69 -0.06 2.18 -9.33
CA TRP A 69 -0.53 3.30 -8.51
C TRP A 69 -1.96 3.66 -8.88
N ASN A 70 -2.71 4.11 -7.88
CA ASN A 70 -4.07 4.57 -8.08
C ASN A 70 -4.08 6.09 -8.19
N ASP A 71 -4.76 6.61 -9.20
CA ASP A 71 -4.84 8.03 -9.50
C ASP A 71 -5.69 8.80 -8.49
N GLY A 72 -6.73 8.16 -7.96
CA GLY A 72 -7.62 8.77 -6.98
C GLY A 72 -7.29 8.41 -5.54
N HIS A 73 -7.87 9.16 -4.60
CA HIS A 73 -7.82 8.79 -3.18
C HIS A 73 -8.49 7.43 -2.98
N VAL A 74 -8.03 6.69 -1.97
CA VAL A 74 -8.56 5.37 -1.63
C VAL A 74 -9.35 5.47 -0.34
N TYR A 75 -10.64 5.11 -0.38
CA TYR A 75 -11.54 5.17 0.76
C TYR A 75 -11.85 3.80 1.36
N ASN A 76 -11.71 2.72 0.58
CA ASN A 76 -11.95 1.34 1.02
C ASN A 76 -10.63 0.60 1.11
N PHE A 77 -10.14 0.44 2.31
CA PHE A 77 -8.89 -0.24 2.57
C PHE A 77 -8.97 -1.00 3.90
N LYS A 78 -8.19 -2.08 4.01
CA LYS A 78 -8.09 -2.84 5.26
C LYS A 78 -6.66 -3.22 5.56
N CYS A 79 -6.31 -3.25 6.84
CA CYS A 79 -5.00 -3.71 7.27
C CYS A 79 -4.91 -5.23 7.13
N VAL A 80 -3.93 -5.73 6.36
CA VAL A 80 -3.71 -7.16 6.16
C VAL A 80 -2.43 -7.63 6.83
N PHE A 81 -1.57 -6.72 7.24
CA PHE A 81 -0.35 -7.02 7.97
C PHE A 81 0.07 -5.82 8.81
N SER A 82 0.47 -6.10 10.05
CA SER A 82 1.08 -5.11 10.93
C SER A 82 2.08 -5.80 11.85
N ALA A 83 3.31 -5.30 11.87
CA ALA A 83 4.33 -5.75 12.81
C ALA A 83 4.28 -4.98 14.13
N ASP A 84 3.48 -3.90 14.18
CA ASP A 84 3.32 -3.07 15.37
C ASP A 84 1.98 -3.35 16.04
N SER A 85 1.99 -3.51 17.37
CA SER A 85 0.79 -3.78 18.15
C SER A 85 -0.22 -2.62 18.11
N ASP A 86 0.26 -1.40 17.81
CA ASP A 86 -0.56 -0.19 17.79
C ASP A 86 -1.11 0.14 16.40
N ALA A 87 -0.77 -0.65 15.40
CA ALA A 87 -1.25 -0.44 14.02
C ALA A 87 -2.46 -1.33 13.67
#